data_13285054aa03a4e719acf67cd7d82e7f
#
_entry.id   13285054aa03a4e719acf67cd7d82e7f
#
_cell.length_a   1.000
_cell.length_b   1.000
_cell.length_c   1.000
_cell.angle_alpha   90.00
_cell.angle_beta   90.00
_cell.angle_gamma   90.00
#
_symmetry.space_group_name_H-M   'P 1'
#
loop_
_entity.id
_entity.type
_entity.pdbx_description
1 polymer ?
#
loop_
_entity_poly.entity_id
_entity_poly.type
_entity_poly.pdbx_seq_one_letter_code
_entity_poly.pdbx_strand_id
1 'polypeptide(L)'
;MKQPQFYLILFLGFLNILSLELYCQQISPFIHIDQFGYSTNSEKVAVISNPEIGYNSNENYEAGTTFELRDAITDAMVYSNAPEIWNNGAIHEFSGDKGWWFDFSSFNQVGEFYILDPSTNHRSGTFAINENPYVNVLKASMKAFYYNRCNAPKLVPFAESNWTDTNNFLQDTEVRSAYDQSNPATARDLTGGWFDAGDYNKYVTFAHNPIHQLLTSYENNPEIFTDDWNIPESNNGIPDILDEVKWELDWLNKMVNADGTV
;
A
#
# COMPACT_ATOMS: atom_id res chain seq x y z
N MET A 1 66.21 33.53 55.43
CA MET A 1 64.86 33.02 55.19
C MET A 1 64.73 32.80 53.71
N LYS A 2 64.75 31.55 53.23
CA LYS A 2 64.60 31.15 51.79
C LYS A 2 63.15 30.69 51.60
N GLN A 3 62.44 31.33 50.68
CA GLN A 3 61.13 30.90 50.27
C GLN A 3 61.26 29.71 49.30
N PRO A 4 60.39 28.66 49.38
CA PRO A 4 60.37 27.59 48.39
C PRO A 4 59.46 28.00 47.23
N GLN A 5 59.95 27.87 45.97
CA GLN A 5 59.19 28.00 44.75
C GLN A 5 58.39 26.74 44.55
N PHE A 6 57.06 26.88 44.46
CA PHE A 6 56.16 25.83 44.03
C PHE A 6 56.17 25.79 42.51
N TYR A 7 56.63 24.69 41.93
CA TYR A 7 56.42 24.37 40.49
C TYR A 7 55.07 23.74 40.30
N LEU A 8 54.18 24.50 39.67
CA LEU A 8 52.87 23.99 39.19
C LEU A 8 53.11 23.20 37.91
N ILE A 9 53.07 21.86 37.98
CA ILE A 9 53.12 20.99 36.81
C ILE A 9 51.71 20.96 36.24
N LEU A 10 51.51 21.66 35.12
CA LEU A 10 50.28 21.57 34.32
C LEU A 10 50.29 20.23 33.56
N PHE A 11 49.50 19.27 34.02
CA PHE A 11 49.22 18.02 33.32
C PHE A 11 48.16 18.30 32.24
N LEU A 12 48.57 18.61 31.03
CA LEU A 12 47.71 18.66 29.86
C LEU A 12 47.38 17.23 29.42
N GLY A 13 46.29 16.69 29.99
CA GLY A 13 45.69 15.46 29.51
C GLY A 13 45.09 15.71 28.13
N PHE A 14 45.70 15.15 27.11
CA PHE A 14 45.07 15.02 25.79
C PHE A 14 43.86 14.10 25.92
N LEU A 15 42.65 14.70 26.04
CA LEU A 15 41.40 13.99 25.87
C LEU A 15 41.24 13.75 24.35
N ASN A 16 41.65 12.59 23.88
CA ASN A 16 41.22 12.08 22.59
C ASN A 16 39.72 11.83 22.71
N ILE A 17 38.92 12.81 22.35
CA ILE A 17 37.51 12.63 22.05
C ILE A 17 37.51 11.85 20.74
N LEU A 18 37.39 10.52 20.84
CA LEU A 18 36.89 9.75 19.71
C LEU A 18 35.49 10.31 19.40
N SER A 19 35.42 11.15 18.41
CA SER A 19 34.14 11.44 17.74
C SER A 19 33.68 10.12 17.13
N LEU A 20 32.87 9.36 17.86
CA LEU A 20 31.96 8.39 17.21
C LEU A 20 31.05 9.23 16.31
N GLU A 21 31.42 9.37 15.05
CA GLU A 21 30.50 9.78 14.05
C GLU A 21 29.44 8.68 13.99
N LEU A 22 28.32 8.92 14.66
CA LEU A 22 27.10 8.14 14.46
C LEU A 22 26.66 8.41 13.01
N TYR A 23 27.22 7.64 12.08
CA TYR A 23 26.69 7.58 10.73
C TYR A 23 25.28 7.00 10.84
N CYS A 24 24.29 7.88 10.92
CA CYS A 24 22.90 7.49 10.79
C CYS A 24 22.74 6.85 9.41
N GLN A 25 22.24 5.62 9.37
CA GLN A 25 21.93 4.95 8.11
C GLN A 25 20.91 5.79 7.34
N GLN A 26 21.21 6.12 6.10
CA GLN A 26 20.34 6.92 5.26
C GLN A 26 19.34 6.01 4.53
N ILE A 27 18.04 6.32 4.64
CA ILE A 27 17.04 5.68 3.78
C ILE A 27 17.30 6.11 2.33
N SER A 28 17.57 5.14 1.49
CA SER A 28 17.96 5.33 0.10
C SER A 28 16.73 5.25 -0.83
N PRO A 29 16.63 6.13 -1.82
CA PRO A 29 15.65 5.97 -2.89
C PRO A 29 16.03 4.89 -3.91
N PHE A 30 17.20 4.24 -3.77
CA PHE A 30 17.73 3.28 -4.74
C PHE A 30 17.55 1.82 -4.29
N ILE A 31 17.12 1.56 -3.05
CA ILE A 31 16.87 0.21 -2.53
C ILE A 31 15.36 0.06 -2.37
N HIS A 32 14.73 -0.60 -3.34
CA HIS A 32 13.29 -0.74 -3.45
C HIS A 32 12.83 -2.07 -2.88
N ILE A 33 11.88 -2.02 -1.97
CA ILE A 33 11.25 -3.18 -1.34
C ILE A 33 9.75 -3.15 -1.59
N ASP A 34 9.07 -4.27 -1.40
CA ASP A 34 7.61 -4.25 -1.29
C ASP A 34 7.22 -3.55 0.02
N GLN A 35 6.60 -2.39 -0.11
CA GLN A 35 6.20 -1.58 1.05
C GLN A 35 5.11 -2.22 1.91
N PHE A 36 4.39 -3.22 1.38
CA PHE A 36 3.39 -3.99 2.13
C PHE A 36 4.02 -5.17 2.88
N GLY A 37 5.27 -5.50 2.57
CA GLY A 37 6.01 -6.61 3.13
C GLY A 37 6.01 -7.85 2.24
N TYR A 38 6.51 -8.95 2.79
CA TYR A 38 6.66 -10.21 2.08
C TYR A 38 6.04 -11.36 2.87
N SER A 39 5.43 -12.31 2.15
CA SER A 39 5.01 -13.56 2.77
C SER A 39 6.22 -14.42 3.12
N THR A 40 6.15 -15.15 4.24
CA THR A 40 7.23 -16.03 4.72
C THR A 40 7.70 -17.02 3.66
N ASN A 41 6.77 -17.57 2.86
CA ASN A 41 7.03 -18.64 1.89
C ASN A 41 7.04 -18.18 0.42
N SER A 42 6.97 -16.86 0.16
CA SER A 42 7.05 -16.33 -1.21
C SER A 42 8.49 -16.03 -1.63
N GLU A 43 8.67 -15.77 -2.91
CA GLU A 43 9.86 -15.08 -3.39
C GLU A 43 9.94 -13.70 -2.72
N LYS A 44 11.14 -13.35 -2.25
CA LYS A 44 11.44 -12.09 -1.58
C LYS A 44 12.65 -11.46 -2.25
N VAL A 45 12.38 -10.49 -3.10
CA VAL A 45 13.42 -9.81 -3.88
C VAL A 45 13.29 -8.29 -3.67
N ALA A 46 14.40 -7.66 -3.37
CA ALA A 46 14.50 -6.21 -3.45
C ALA A 46 15.19 -5.81 -4.77
N VAL A 47 14.74 -4.72 -5.35
CA VAL A 47 15.35 -4.15 -6.55
C VAL A 47 16.28 -3.01 -6.12
N ILE A 48 17.51 -3.06 -6.58
CA ILE A 48 18.48 -1.98 -6.43
C ILE A 48 18.63 -1.28 -7.78
N SER A 49 18.52 0.04 -7.80
CA SER A 49 18.61 0.84 -9.02
C SER A 49 19.77 1.82 -8.97
N ASN A 50 20.39 2.06 -10.12
CA ASN A 50 21.34 3.15 -10.35
C ASN A 50 20.90 3.94 -11.58
N PRO A 51 20.43 5.19 -11.44
CA PRO A 51 20.00 6.00 -12.56
C PRO A 51 21.19 6.44 -13.43
N GLU A 52 21.18 6.02 -14.71
CA GLU A 52 22.21 6.36 -15.68
C GLU A 52 21.71 7.37 -16.73
N ILE A 53 20.41 7.33 -17.05
CA ILE A 53 19.77 8.17 -18.05
C ILE A 53 18.45 8.71 -17.49
N GLY A 54 18.12 9.97 -17.77
CA GLY A 54 16.87 10.59 -17.38
C GLY A 54 17.06 11.78 -16.44
N TYR A 55 15.97 12.23 -15.83
CA TYR A 55 15.95 13.44 -15.01
C TYR A 55 16.78 13.32 -13.72
N ASN A 56 16.95 12.10 -13.22
CA ASN A 56 17.69 11.79 -11.98
C ASN A 56 19.08 11.17 -12.23
N SER A 57 19.60 11.22 -13.47
CA SER A 57 20.91 10.65 -13.83
C SER A 57 22.10 11.27 -13.08
N ASN A 58 21.91 12.37 -12.38
CA ASN A 58 22.91 12.98 -11.50
C ASN A 58 22.96 12.34 -10.11
N GLU A 59 21.99 11.50 -9.77
CA GLU A 59 21.86 10.81 -8.47
C GLU A 59 22.61 9.48 -8.55
N ASN A 60 23.95 9.52 -8.59
CA ASN A 60 24.76 8.32 -8.72
C ASN A 60 24.67 7.43 -7.47
N TYR A 61 24.38 6.16 -7.67
CA TYR A 61 24.44 5.13 -6.66
C TYR A 61 25.13 3.89 -7.20
N GLU A 62 26.29 3.56 -6.64
CA GLU A 62 26.96 2.32 -6.95
C GLU A 62 26.60 1.25 -5.92
N ALA A 63 25.92 0.20 -6.37
CA ALA A 63 25.55 -0.92 -5.52
C ALA A 63 26.79 -1.63 -4.97
N GLY A 64 26.79 -1.91 -3.68
CA GLY A 64 27.81 -2.72 -3.03
C GLY A 64 27.81 -4.17 -3.56
N THR A 65 28.89 -4.88 -3.28
CA THR A 65 29.04 -6.30 -3.66
C THR A 65 28.29 -7.26 -2.74
N THR A 66 27.77 -6.77 -1.63
CA THR A 66 27.01 -7.55 -0.64
C THR A 66 25.95 -6.64 -0.02
N PHE A 67 24.75 -7.19 0.15
CA PHE A 67 23.65 -6.56 0.89
C PHE A 67 23.33 -7.40 2.12
N GLU A 68 22.84 -6.74 3.15
CA GLU A 68 22.49 -7.35 4.42
C GLU A 68 21.01 -7.13 4.71
N LEU A 69 20.31 -8.21 5.09
CA LEU A 69 19.00 -8.10 5.75
C LEU A 69 19.25 -7.95 7.25
N ARG A 70 18.69 -6.91 7.84
CA ARG A 70 18.86 -6.60 9.26
C ARG A 70 17.52 -6.55 9.97
N ASP A 71 17.49 -7.07 11.18
CA ASP A 71 16.37 -6.92 12.10
C ASP A 71 16.20 -5.45 12.47
N ALA A 72 15.01 -4.89 12.29
CA ALA A 72 14.77 -3.46 12.44
C ALA A 72 14.77 -3.00 13.94
N ILE A 73 14.66 -3.94 14.88
CA ILE A 73 14.64 -3.64 16.33
C ILE A 73 16.04 -3.75 16.93
N THR A 74 16.77 -4.82 16.58
CA THR A 74 18.06 -5.14 17.19
C THR A 74 19.26 -4.69 16.38
N ASP A 75 19.04 -4.28 15.13
CA ASP A 75 20.08 -3.97 14.13
C ASP A 75 21.02 -5.16 13.82
N ALA A 76 20.63 -6.37 14.20
CA ALA A 76 21.42 -7.56 13.92
C ALA A 76 21.28 -7.96 12.44
N MET A 77 22.42 -8.28 11.79
CA MET A 77 22.41 -8.92 10.49
C MET A 77 21.85 -10.34 10.61
N VAL A 78 20.77 -10.64 9.91
CA VAL A 78 20.07 -11.93 9.93
C VAL A 78 20.25 -12.74 8.64
N TYR A 79 20.58 -12.06 7.54
CA TYR A 79 20.88 -12.69 6.26
C TYR A 79 21.78 -11.77 5.44
N SER A 80 22.60 -12.33 4.57
CA SER A 80 23.39 -11.54 3.59
C SER A 80 23.62 -12.33 2.32
N ASN A 81 23.66 -11.62 1.20
CA ASN A 81 23.95 -12.20 -0.11
C ASN A 81 24.54 -11.13 -1.04
N ALA A 82 25.17 -11.57 -2.13
CA ALA A 82 25.55 -10.70 -3.21
C ALA A 82 24.32 -10.36 -4.08
N PRO A 83 24.15 -9.12 -4.55
CA PRO A 83 23.10 -8.81 -5.48
C PRO A 83 23.43 -9.39 -6.88
N GLU A 84 22.40 -9.86 -7.58
CA GLU A 84 22.51 -10.35 -8.96
C GLU A 84 22.26 -9.19 -9.93
N ILE A 85 23.19 -8.96 -10.85
CA ILE A 85 23.06 -7.90 -11.84
C ILE A 85 21.97 -8.24 -12.85
N TRP A 86 21.00 -7.33 -13.03
CA TRP A 86 19.95 -7.48 -14.02
C TRP A 86 20.48 -7.36 -15.44
N ASN A 87 20.07 -8.27 -16.31
CA ASN A 87 20.32 -8.27 -17.75
C ASN A 87 21.78 -7.95 -18.15
N ASN A 88 22.76 -8.57 -17.45
CA ASN A 88 24.20 -8.37 -17.65
C ASN A 88 24.66 -6.90 -17.55
N GLY A 89 23.98 -6.07 -16.78
CA GLY A 89 24.33 -4.67 -16.57
C GLY A 89 23.84 -3.72 -17.66
N ALA A 90 22.90 -4.16 -18.50
CA ALA A 90 22.25 -3.28 -19.45
C ALA A 90 21.42 -2.20 -18.74
N ILE A 91 21.33 -1.03 -19.37
CA ILE A 91 20.42 0.03 -18.90
C ILE A 91 19.00 -0.35 -19.34
N HIS A 92 18.05 -0.25 -18.42
CA HIS A 92 16.65 -0.50 -18.70
C HIS A 92 16.08 0.61 -19.60
N GLU A 93 15.48 0.23 -20.72
CA GLU A 93 15.07 1.15 -21.79
C GLU A 93 14.11 2.26 -21.32
N PHE A 94 13.16 1.94 -20.44
CA PHE A 94 12.10 2.87 -20.03
C PHE A 94 12.45 3.67 -18.77
N SER A 95 13.18 3.11 -17.82
CA SER A 95 13.54 3.81 -16.58
C SER A 95 14.90 4.52 -16.66
N GLY A 96 15.80 4.08 -17.55
CA GLY A 96 17.14 4.64 -17.66
C GLY A 96 18.11 4.16 -16.58
N ASP A 97 17.74 3.11 -15.81
CA ASP A 97 18.53 2.60 -14.70
C ASP A 97 19.33 1.35 -15.09
N LYS A 98 20.47 1.15 -14.45
CA LYS A 98 21.02 -0.18 -14.21
C LYS A 98 20.35 -0.76 -12.97
N GLY A 99 20.17 -2.07 -12.95
CA GLY A 99 19.48 -2.74 -11.86
C GLY A 99 20.22 -3.96 -11.32
N TRP A 100 19.91 -4.28 -10.05
CA TRP A 100 20.31 -5.52 -9.41
C TRP A 100 19.12 -6.06 -8.62
N TRP A 101 19.11 -7.37 -8.42
CA TRP A 101 18.18 -8.06 -7.55
C TRP A 101 18.91 -8.57 -6.32
N PHE A 102 18.40 -8.24 -5.14
CA PHE A 102 18.84 -8.83 -3.91
C PHE A 102 17.77 -9.84 -3.48
N ASP A 103 18.07 -11.12 -3.70
CA ASP A 103 17.20 -12.24 -3.35
C ASP A 103 17.49 -12.71 -1.92
N PHE A 104 16.46 -12.67 -1.09
CA PHE A 104 16.45 -13.18 0.28
C PHE A 104 15.29 -14.15 0.52
N SER A 105 14.79 -14.81 -0.55
CA SER A 105 13.67 -15.76 -0.52
C SER A 105 13.88 -16.92 0.46
N SER A 106 15.13 -17.33 0.69
CA SER A 106 15.47 -18.38 1.65
C SER A 106 15.32 -18.00 3.12
N PHE A 107 15.19 -16.70 3.42
CA PHE A 107 14.96 -16.20 4.77
C PHE A 107 13.46 -16.16 5.09
N ASN A 108 12.99 -16.96 6.08
CA ASN A 108 11.56 -17.20 6.36
C ASN A 108 11.13 -16.79 7.76
N GLN A 109 11.95 -16.05 8.51
CA GLN A 109 11.58 -15.61 9.86
C GLN A 109 10.60 -14.45 9.81
N VAL A 110 9.58 -14.50 10.67
CA VAL A 110 8.61 -13.43 10.86
C VAL A 110 9.27 -12.29 11.66
N GLY A 111 9.06 -11.04 11.22
CA GLY A 111 9.59 -9.86 11.91
C GLY A 111 9.55 -8.61 11.04
N GLU A 112 10.16 -7.55 11.57
CA GLU A 112 10.39 -6.28 10.88
C GLU A 112 11.87 -6.18 10.48
N PHE A 113 12.13 -5.85 9.23
CA PHE A 113 13.46 -5.88 8.66
C PHE A 113 13.72 -4.67 7.77
N TYR A 114 14.97 -4.43 7.46
CA TYR A 114 15.40 -3.53 6.40
C TYR A 114 16.63 -4.10 5.68
N ILE A 115 16.89 -3.64 4.47
CA ILE A 115 18.07 -4.02 3.68
C ILE A 115 19.10 -2.92 3.79
N LEU A 116 20.34 -3.28 4.09
CA LEU A 116 21.49 -2.37 4.18
C LEU A 116 22.50 -2.70 3.08
N ASP A 117 22.96 -1.68 2.40
CA ASP A 117 24.24 -1.70 1.68
C ASP A 117 25.36 -1.22 2.62
N PRO A 118 26.19 -2.10 3.17
CA PRO A 118 27.23 -1.70 4.12
C PRO A 118 28.37 -0.89 3.48
N SER A 119 28.51 -0.93 2.15
CA SER A 119 29.55 -0.18 1.44
C SER A 119 29.28 1.33 1.38
N THR A 120 28.02 1.69 1.32
CA THR A 120 27.55 3.09 1.21
C THR A 120 26.82 3.58 2.45
N ASN A 121 26.52 2.67 3.39
CA ASN A 121 25.67 2.90 4.56
C ASN A 121 24.24 3.37 4.21
N HIS A 122 23.77 3.03 3.01
CA HIS A 122 22.39 3.25 2.58
C HIS A 122 21.51 2.05 2.94
N ARG A 123 20.27 2.31 3.37
CA ARG A 123 19.31 1.25 3.68
C ARG A 123 17.95 1.48 3.02
N SER A 124 17.17 0.42 2.90
CA SER A 124 15.75 0.51 2.54
C SER A 124 14.90 1.13 3.66
N GLY A 125 13.64 1.41 3.36
CA GLY A 125 12.61 1.50 4.38
C GLY A 125 12.48 0.18 5.15
N THR A 126 11.81 0.23 6.31
CA THR A 126 11.48 -0.98 7.08
C THR A 126 10.26 -1.66 6.45
N PHE A 127 10.28 -3.00 6.42
CA PHE A 127 9.20 -3.82 5.92
C PHE A 127 9.00 -5.06 6.80
N ALA A 128 7.78 -5.61 6.76
CA ALA A 128 7.44 -6.83 7.48
C ALA A 128 7.68 -8.08 6.63
N ILE A 129 8.09 -9.18 7.28
CA ILE A 129 7.91 -10.54 6.76
C ILE A 129 6.93 -11.24 7.69
N ASN A 130 5.78 -11.67 7.14
CA ASN A 130 4.76 -12.39 7.90
C ASN A 130 3.94 -13.29 6.97
N GLU A 131 2.99 -14.05 7.52
CA GLU A 131 2.18 -14.98 6.72
C GLU A 131 1.17 -14.29 5.82
N ASN A 132 0.70 -13.09 6.21
CA ASN A 132 -0.40 -12.40 5.54
C ASN A 132 -0.13 -10.89 5.36
N PRO A 133 0.95 -10.48 4.66
CA PRO A 133 1.33 -9.07 4.54
C PRO A 133 0.30 -8.21 3.79
N TYR A 134 -0.50 -8.83 2.92
CA TYR A 134 -1.45 -8.13 2.04
C TYR A 134 -2.87 -8.03 2.59
N VAL A 135 -3.19 -8.60 3.77
CA VAL A 135 -4.58 -8.57 4.31
C VAL A 135 -5.09 -7.15 4.48
N ASN A 136 -4.27 -6.23 5.01
CA ASN A 136 -4.69 -4.85 5.17
C ASN A 136 -4.89 -4.13 3.83
N VAL A 137 -4.09 -4.47 2.83
CA VAL A 137 -4.24 -3.95 1.45
C VAL A 137 -5.53 -4.45 0.82
N LEU A 138 -5.84 -5.73 0.99
CA LEU A 138 -7.09 -6.32 0.53
C LEU A 138 -8.30 -5.61 1.18
N LYS A 139 -8.30 -5.47 2.50
CA LYS A 139 -9.37 -4.75 3.22
C LYS A 139 -9.53 -3.31 2.73
N ALA A 140 -8.43 -2.59 2.54
CA ALA A 140 -8.46 -1.21 2.03
C ALA A 140 -9.00 -1.15 0.59
N SER A 141 -8.61 -2.09 -0.27
CA SER A 141 -9.08 -2.18 -1.65
C SER A 141 -10.58 -2.46 -1.71
N MET A 142 -11.09 -3.35 -0.86
CA MET A 142 -12.52 -3.64 -0.77
C MET A 142 -13.30 -2.45 -0.21
N LYS A 143 -12.72 -1.73 0.76
CA LYS A 143 -13.37 -0.56 1.35
C LYS A 143 -13.52 0.61 0.36
N ALA A 144 -12.78 0.60 -0.75
CA ALA A 144 -12.98 1.56 -1.83
C ALA A 144 -14.40 1.46 -2.44
N PHE A 145 -14.98 0.27 -2.52
CA PHE A 145 -16.37 0.09 -2.97
C PHE A 145 -17.37 0.71 -2.00
N TYR A 146 -17.18 0.50 -0.69
CA TYR A 146 -18.01 1.16 0.33
C TYR A 146 -17.97 2.70 0.19
N TYR A 147 -16.79 3.29 -0.04
CA TYR A 147 -16.67 4.74 -0.24
C TYR A 147 -17.32 5.22 -1.54
N ASN A 148 -17.42 4.37 -2.55
CA ASN A 148 -18.10 4.67 -3.81
C ASN A 148 -19.61 4.43 -3.79
N ARG A 149 -20.21 3.96 -2.69
CA ARG A 149 -21.66 3.79 -2.59
C ARG A 149 -22.38 5.14 -2.77
N CYS A 150 -23.25 5.24 -3.75
CA CYS A 150 -24.15 6.38 -3.92
C CYS A 150 -25.31 6.32 -2.93
N ASN A 151 -25.84 7.45 -2.49
CA ASN A 151 -26.96 7.58 -1.58
C ASN A 151 -26.78 6.86 -0.21
N ALA A 152 -25.53 6.65 0.19
CA ALA A 152 -25.18 6.07 1.48
C ALA A 152 -24.25 7.02 2.25
N PRO A 153 -24.54 7.35 3.51
CA PRO A 153 -23.66 8.18 4.31
C PRO A 153 -22.41 7.39 4.70
N LYS A 154 -21.25 8.05 4.65
CA LYS A 154 -19.96 7.53 5.11
C LYS A 154 -19.66 8.14 6.47
N LEU A 155 -20.04 7.44 7.53
CA LEU A 155 -19.94 7.94 8.91
C LEU A 155 -19.06 7.02 9.76
N VAL A 156 -18.44 7.59 10.80
CA VAL A 156 -17.78 6.83 11.86
C VAL A 156 -18.83 5.90 12.51
N PRO A 157 -18.52 4.61 12.78
CA PRO A 157 -17.19 3.98 12.76
C PRO A 157 -16.79 3.35 11.41
N PHE A 158 -17.68 3.33 10.42
CA PHE A 158 -17.44 2.64 9.15
C PHE A 158 -16.52 3.43 8.21
N ALA A 159 -16.52 4.75 8.29
CA ALA A 159 -15.55 5.62 7.63
C ALA A 159 -14.52 6.17 8.62
N GLU A 160 -13.28 6.35 8.17
CA GLU A 160 -12.28 7.12 8.92
C GLU A 160 -12.74 8.58 9.04
N SER A 161 -12.42 9.24 10.16
CA SER A 161 -12.88 10.60 10.47
C SER A 161 -12.59 11.63 9.38
N ASN A 162 -11.50 11.45 8.63
CA ASN A 162 -11.09 12.33 7.53
C ASN A 162 -11.82 12.05 6.20
N TRP A 163 -12.56 10.95 6.12
CA TRP A 163 -13.24 10.47 4.91
C TRP A 163 -14.74 10.35 5.12
N THR A 164 -15.28 11.07 6.12
CA THR A 164 -16.73 11.10 6.36
C THR A 164 -17.43 11.95 5.32
N ASP A 165 -18.59 11.47 4.88
CA ASP A 165 -19.51 12.21 4.00
C ASP A 165 -20.95 11.95 4.39
N THR A 166 -21.80 12.93 4.15
CA THR A 166 -23.24 12.82 4.37
C THR A 166 -23.91 12.11 3.20
N ASN A 167 -25.18 11.74 3.37
CA ASN A 167 -25.98 11.21 2.27
C ASN A 167 -26.10 12.26 1.14
N ASN A 168 -25.82 11.84 -0.09
CA ASN A 168 -25.75 12.69 -1.27
C ASN A 168 -26.72 12.22 -2.36
N PHE A 169 -26.87 13.00 -3.43
CA PHE A 169 -27.69 12.68 -4.61
C PHE A 169 -29.13 12.27 -4.26
N LEU A 170 -29.77 12.98 -3.31
CA LEU A 170 -31.12 12.69 -2.81
C LEU A 170 -32.20 12.79 -3.91
N GLN A 171 -31.93 13.46 -5.02
CA GLN A 171 -32.80 13.50 -6.20
C GLN A 171 -33.00 12.13 -6.85
N ASP A 172 -32.12 11.16 -6.57
CA ASP A 172 -32.26 9.78 -7.10
C ASP A 172 -33.48 9.05 -6.55
N THR A 173 -34.14 9.57 -5.51
CA THR A 173 -35.43 9.05 -5.01
C THR A 173 -36.59 9.27 -5.97
N GLU A 174 -36.47 10.22 -6.91
CA GLU A 174 -37.53 10.62 -7.83
C GLU A 174 -37.02 10.83 -9.27
N VAL A 175 -36.20 9.89 -9.76
CA VAL A 175 -35.67 9.98 -11.13
C VAL A 175 -36.77 9.74 -12.15
N ARG A 176 -36.94 10.70 -13.07
CA ARG A 176 -37.95 10.62 -14.14
C ARG A 176 -37.35 10.08 -15.43
N SER A 177 -38.22 9.51 -16.27
CA SER A 177 -37.81 9.04 -17.60
C SER A 177 -37.15 10.16 -18.42
N ALA A 178 -36.02 9.85 -19.03
CA ALA A 178 -35.33 10.77 -19.95
C ALA A 178 -36.20 11.19 -21.14
N TYR A 179 -37.16 10.35 -21.53
CA TYR A 179 -38.09 10.59 -22.66
C TYR A 179 -39.34 11.39 -22.24
N ASP A 180 -39.64 11.49 -20.92
CA ASP A 180 -40.81 12.21 -20.40
C ASP A 180 -40.54 12.81 -19.03
N GLN A 181 -39.57 13.72 -18.96
CA GLN A 181 -39.08 14.34 -17.72
C GLN A 181 -40.15 15.20 -17.02
N SER A 182 -41.14 15.66 -17.76
CA SER A 182 -42.24 16.49 -17.20
C SER A 182 -43.30 15.67 -16.48
N ASN A 183 -43.35 14.36 -16.70
CA ASN A 183 -44.37 13.48 -16.16
C ASN A 183 -43.95 12.85 -14.82
N PRO A 184 -44.55 13.27 -13.70
CA PRO A 184 -44.24 12.73 -12.38
C PRO A 184 -44.62 11.24 -12.25
N ALA A 185 -45.50 10.70 -13.08
CA ALA A 185 -45.89 9.29 -13.08
C ALA A 185 -44.75 8.37 -13.55
N THR A 186 -43.70 8.91 -14.18
CA THR A 186 -42.48 8.17 -14.54
C THR A 186 -41.44 8.11 -13.45
N ALA A 187 -41.67 8.78 -12.31
CA ALA A 187 -40.72 8.85 -11.22
C ALA A 187 -40.46 7.44 -10.61
N ARG A 188 -39.19 7.14 -10.39
CA ARG A 188 -38.71 5.90 -9.78
C ARG A 188 -37.66 6.21 -8.73
N ASP A 189 -37.59 5.40 -7.68
CA ASP A 189 -36.48 5.38 -6.75
C ASP A 189 -35.33 4.58 -7.38
N LEU A 190 -34.28 5.30 -7.79
CA LEU A 190 -33.04 4.74 -8.33
C LEU A 190 -31.83 5.01 -7.41
N THR A 191 -32.10 5.13 -6.10
CA THR A 191 -31.03 5.22 -5.08
C THR A 191 -30.22 3.95 -4.99
N GLY A 192 -28.96 4.05 -4.54
CA GLY A 192 -28.02 2.96 -4.40
C GLY A 192 -27.03 2.89 -5.57
N GLY A 193 -26.30 1.78 -5.66
CA GLY A 193 -25.24 1.58 -6.64
C GLY A 193 -23.93 2.27 -6.29
N TRP A 194 -22.91 2.01 -7.11
CA TRP A 194 -21.59 2.65 -6.98
C TRP A 194 -21.42 3.79 -7.97
N PHE A 195 -20.72 4.84 -7.57
CA PHE A 195 -20.15 5.79 -8.53
C PHE A 195 -19.08 5.07 -9.37
N ASP A 196 -19.03 5.38 -10.65
CA ASP A 196 -18.00 4.85 -11.55
C ASP A 196 -16.63 5.44 -11.24
N ALA A 197 -16.57 6.77 -11.14
CA ALA A 197 -15.35 7.51 -10.87
C ALA A 197 -15.66 8.87 -10.20
N GLY A 198 -14.72 9.81 -10.26
CA GLY A 198 -14.89 11.17 -9.75
C GLY A 198 -15.92 12.04 -10.49
N ASP A 199 -16.54 11.53 -11.54
CA ASP A 199 -17.68 12.16 -12.24
C ASP A 199 -19.02 11.92 -11.52
N TYR A 200 -19.06 11.03 -10.52
CA TYR A 200 -20.24 10.66 -9.73
C TYR A 200 -21.41 10.09 -10.55
N ASN A 201 -21.15 9.58 -11.74
CA ASN A 201 -22.17 8.88 -12.54
C ASN A 201 -22.22 7.39 -12.13
N LYS A 202 -23.37 6.78 -12.39
CA LYS A 202 -23.60 5.34 -12.25
C LYS A 202 -23.91 4.75 -13.62
N TYR A 203 -23.20 3.68 -14.03
CA TYR A 203 -23.32 3.10 -15.35
C TYR A 203 -23.64 1.62 -15.26
N VAL A 204 -24.87 1.26 -15.66
CA VAL A 204 -25.30 -0.15 -15.73
C VAL A 204 -24.34 -1.02 -16.55
N THR A 205 -23.83 -0.46 -17.65
CA THR A 205 -22.94 -1.18 -18.58
C THR A 205 -21.54 -1.42 -18.04
N PHE A 206 -21.10 -0.70 -17.01
CA PHE A 206 -19.75 -0.86 -16.44
C PHE A 206 -19.75 -1.69 -15.14
N ALA A 207 -20.89 -1.77 -14.45
CA ALA A 207 -21.02 -2.49 -13.18
C ALA A 207 -20.71 -4.00 -13.28
N HIS A 208 -20.89 -4.62 -14.45
CA HIS A 208 -20.68 -6.06 -14.62
C HIS A 208 -19.22 -6.49 -14.36
N ASN A 209 -18.24 -5.68 -14.76
CA ASN A 209 -16.82 -6.03 -14.57
C ASN A 209 -16.42 -6.11 -13.10
N PRO A 210 -16.62 -5.08 -12.27
CA PRO A 210 -16.29 -5.17 -10.85
C PRO A 210 -17.09 -6.27 -10.14
N ILE A 211 -18.39 -6.44 -10.41
CA ILE A 211 -19.19 -7.54 -9.85
C ILE A 211 -18.56 -8.90 -10.19
N HIS A 212 -18.24 -9.14 -11.46
CA HIS A 212 -17.64 -10.40 -11.87
C HIS A 212 -16.27 -10.64 -11.23
N GLN A 213 -15.42 -9.59 -11.13
CA GLN A 213 -14.10 -9.70 -10.51
C GLN A 213 -14.20 -10.00 -9.02
N LEU A 214 -15.11 -9.33 -8.30
CA LEU A 214 -15.33 -9.57 -6.87
C LEU A 214 -15.83 -10.98 -6.60
N LEU A 215 -16.82 -11.45 -7.36
CA LEU A 215 -17.35 -12.81 -7.23
C LEU A 215 -16.30 -13.87 -7.58
N THR A 216 -15.54 -13.67 -8.66
CA THR A 216 -14.46 -14.59 -9.03
C THR A 216 -13.34 -14.61 -7.98
N SER A 217 -13.02 -13.48 -7.39
CA SER A 217 -12.05 -13.41 -6.30
C SER A 217 -12.52 -14.21 -5.10
N TYR A 218 -13.78 -14.07 -4.72
CA TYR A 218 -14.39 -14.85 -3.65
C TYR A 218 -14.43 -16.35 -3.96
N GLU A 219 -14.86 -16.74 -5.16
CA GLU A 219 -14.91 -18.17 -5.58
C GLU A 219 -13.53 -18.84 -5.56
N ASN A 220 -12.48 -18.11 -5.95
CA ASN A 220 -11.13 -18.66 -6.01
C ASN A 220 -10.50 -18.85 -4.63
N ASN A 221 -10.84 -18.04 -3.64
CA ASN A 221 -10.25 -18.09 -2.31
C ASN A 221 -11.20 -17.56 -1.23
N PRO A 222 -12.31 -18.24 -0.92
CA PRO A 222 -13.33 -17.73 -0.02
C PRO A 222 -12.83 -17.54 1.43
N GLU A 223 -11.80 -18.28 1.84
CA GLU A 223 -11.31 -18.28 3.22
C GLU A 223 -10.68 -16.93 3.65
N ILE A 224 -10.23 -16.10 2.69
CA ILE A 224 -9.62 -14.80 3.01
C ILE A 224 -10.65 -13.68 3.13
N PHE A 225 -11.89 -13.91 2.67
CA PHE A 225 -12.95 -12.91 2.67
C PHE A 225 -13.83 -13.08 3.89
N THR A 226 -13.61 -12.26 4.89
CA THR A 226 -14.26 -12.30 6.19
C THR A 226 -15.45 -11.33 6.29
N ASP A 227 -16.19 -11.40 7.39
CA ASP A 227 -17.36 -10.57 7.71
C ASP A 227 -17.00 -9.52 8.77
N ASP A 228 -15.79 -8.90 8.69
CA ASP A 228 -15.26 -7.96 9.69
C ASP A 228 -14.50 -6.78 9.10
N TRP A 229 -14.80 -6.38 7.86
CA TRP A 229 -14.05 -5.32 7.18
C TRP A 229 -14.53 -3.92 7.49
N ASN A 230 -15.44 -3.81 8.48
CA ASN A 230 -15.96 -2.57 9.00
C ASN A 230 -16.75 -1.74 7.97
N ILE A 231 -17.71 -2.40 7.35
CA ILE A 231 -18.82 -1.76 6.60
C ILE A 231 -20.11 -1.90 7.42
N PRO A 232 -21.20 -1.18 7.09
CA PRO A 232 -22.44 -1.25 7.87
C PRO A 232 -23.05 -2.66 8.02
N GLU A 233 -22.80 -3.53 7.07
CA GLU A 233 -23.29 -4.90 7.03
C GLU A 233 -22.39 -5.89 7.79
N SER A 234 -21.15 -5.53 8.13
CA SER A 234 -20.20 -6.42 8.81
C SER A 234 -20.80 -7.09 10.05
N ASN A 235 -20.47 -8.34 10.29
CA ASN A 235 -20.95 -9.22 11.36
C ASN A 235 -22.41 -9.68 11.18
N ASN A 236 -22.90 -9.74 9.94
CA ASN A 236 -24.22 -10.26 9.62
C ASN A 236 -24.22 -11.77 9.26
N GLY A 237 -23.06 -12.41 9.19
CA GLY A 237 -22.87 -13.82 8.82
C GLY A 237 -22.64 -14.03 7.31
N ILE A 238 -22.49 -12.95 6.54
CA ILE A 238 -22.17 -12.96 5.12
C ILE A 238 -20.81 -12.25 4.95
N PRO A 239 -19.86 -12.81 4.17
CA PRO A 239 -18.62 -12.10 3.87
C PRO A 239 -18.87 -10.71 3.27
N ASP A 240 -18.19 -9.69 3.77
CA ASP A 240 -18.41 -8.28 3.37
C ASP A 240 -18.26 -8.01 1.87
N ILE A 241 -17.43 -8.81 1.17
CA ILE A 241 -17.33 -8.75 -0.30
C ILE A 241 -18.66 -9.06 -0.99
N LEU A 242 -19.45 -9.98 -0.45
CA LEU A 242 -20.76 -10.36 -1.01
C LEU A 242 -21.82 -9.31 -0.69
N ASP A 243 -21.73 -8.64 0.46
CA ASP A 243 -22.58 -7.52 0.79
C ASP A 243 -22.32 -6.31 -0.13
N GLU A 244 -21.06 -6.06 -0.48
CA GLU A 244 -20.73 -5.03 -1.47
C GLU A 244 -21.27 -5.37 -2.86
N VAL A 245 -21.13 -6.60 -3.32
CA VAL A 245 -21.74 -7.05 -4.59
C VAL A 245 -23.25 -6.92 -4.54
N LYS A 246 -23.87 -7.29 -3.41
CA LYS A 246 -25.31 -7.16 -3.22
C LYS A 246 -25.79 -5.71 -3.31
N TRP A 247 -25.02 -4.75 -2.77
CA TRP A 247 -25.33 -3.32 -2.85
C TRP A 247 -25.52 -2.87 -4.31
N GLU A 248 -24.63 -3.27 -5.19
CA GLU A 248 -24.72 -2.94 -6.61
C GLU A 248 -25.82 -3.70 -7.34
N LEU A 249 -25.99 -4.99 -7.04
CA LEU A 249 -27.05 -5.79 -7.63
C LEU A 249 -28.45 -5.28 -7.22
N ASP A 250 -28.64 -4.82 -6.00
CA ASP A 250 -29.89 -4.21 -5.56
C ASP A 250 -30.22 -2.94 -6.36
N TRP A 251 -29.22 -2.13 -6.69
CA TRP A 251 -29.41 -0.98 -7.56
C TRP A 251 -29.70 -1.40 -9.01
N LEU A 252 -28.95 -2.36 -9.58
CA LEU A 252 -29.21 -2.88 -10.92
C LEU A 252 -30.65 -3.42 -11.06
N ASN A 253 -31.18 -4.08 -10.04
CA ASN A 253 -32.56 -4.53 -10.02
C ASN A 253 -33.56 -3.37 -10.13
N LYS A 254 -33.27 -2.19 -9.57
CA LYS A 254 -34.10 -0.99 -9.73
C LYS A 254 -34.07 -0.43 -11.15
N MET A 255 -33.03 -0.70 -11.93
CA MET A 255 -32.91 -0.24 -13.33
C MET A 255 -33.80 -1.04 -14.28
N VAL A 256 -34.21 -2.26 -13.91
CA VAL A 256 -35.06 -3.11 -14.74
C VAL A 256 -36.49 -2.56 -14.76
N ASN A 257 -37.05 -2.42 -15.97
CA ASN A 257 -38.44 -2.04 -16.19
C ASN A 257 -39.39 -3.22 -16.00
N ALA A 258 -40.69 -2.97 -15.87
CA ALA A 258 -41.70 -4.02 -15.71
C ALA A 258 -41.80 -5.00 -16.92
N ASP A 259 -41.36 -4.59 -18.06
CA ASP A 259 -41.29 -5.42 -19.28
C ASP A 259 -39.92 -6.15 -19.44
N GLY A 260 -39.01 -6.01 -18.46
CA GLY A 260 -37.71 -6.64 -18.47
C GLY A 260 -36.62 -5.88 -19.26
N THR A 261 -36.91 -4.72 -19.80
CA THR A 261 -35.87 -3.82 -20.39
C THR A 261 -35.14 -3.03 -19.31
N VAL A 262 -33.98 -2.47 -19.64
CA VAL A 262 -33.15 -1.64 -18.77
C VAL A 262 -33.02 -0.24 -19.35
#